data_8a28028669b5e85a805b970f3ef82fba
#
_entry.id   8a28028669b5e85a805b970f3ef82fba
#
_cell.length_a   1.000
_cell.length_b   1.000
_cell.length_c   1.000
_cell.angle_alpha   90.00
_cell.angle_beta   90.00
_cell.angle_gamma   90.00
#
_symmetry.space_group_name_H-M   'P 1'
#
loop_
_entity.id
_entity.type
_entity.pdbx_description
1 polymer ?
#
loop_
_entity_poly.entity_id
_entity_poly.type
_entity_poly.pdbx_seq_one_letter_code
_entity_poly.pdbx_strand_id
1 'polypeptide(L)'
;VTSGQAATDVKAKASCVYIDSPMPNAIDQVLPFYRSGFFDRASVPILLRRRMFMEKRHAPVEAPGSLPPITRVSQFSPSQQLGSGQGGGQGVVFYPFAAQANAQVVSDRSVQHVLTLHGESNKTSSFRPSARLYDYVLVAGTLACRRYLKLKIFTEREVAQGRLVQMGDTLVQDMPYLAAAPLSREAWVLYAPTWETSLPSENYSSAQDGYGYGVAKRCAEACGTRRILIKPHPNYGMRDLAYIRQLVRNIQSLRSLGFEVKVVNEAINYRIHLILTMIFGRDIYAATELRYPVSLAVVDISGMEAICLKQGIPHIVIRKPSNTHMPDDEDLTAVYRFKMLTFGEGTGEVQRLIETYAAAHAQVDIDHRQLVFSYADTALPSQSAAQRFAWLNRYLQDNTYWRP
;
A
#
# COMPACT_ATOMS: atom_id res chain seq x y z
N VAL A 1 -51.29 10.25 -13.49
CA VAL A 1 -50.82 8.93 -13.05
C VAL A 1 -49.33 9.02 -12.92
N THR A 2 -48.83 9.35 -11.73
CA THR A 2 -47.44 9.46 -11.38
C THR A 2 -47.01 8.17 -10.72
N SER A 3 -46.21 7.38 -11.43
CA SER A 3 -45.55 6.21 -10.86
C SER A 3 -44.30 6.66 -10.09
N GLY A 4 -44.46 6.85 -8.78
CA GLY A 4 -43.35 6.97 -7.87
C GLY A 4 -42.67 5.60 -7.67
N GLN A 5 -41.49 5.41 -8.24
CA GLN A 5 -40.61 4.34 -7.85
C GLN A 5 -40.11 4.62 -6.43
N ALA A 6 -40.61 3.89 -5.47
CA ALA A 6 -40.09 3.85 -4.11
C ALA A 6 -38.64 3.31 -4.19
N ALA A 7 -37.69 4.15 -3.90
CA ALA A 7 -36.32 3.75 -3.59
C ALA A 7 -36.42 2.85 -2.35
N THR A 8 -36.24 1.55 -2.51
CA THR A 8 -36.09 0.60 -1.42
C THR A 8 -34.83 0.98 -0.67
N ASP A 9 -34.98 1.54 0.52
CA ASP A 9 -33.91 1.73 1.50
C ASP A 9 -33.24 0.36 1.77
N VAL A 10 -32.14 0.10 1.07
CA VAL A 10 -31.29 -1.05 1.37
C VAL A 10 -30.61 -0.74 2.70
N LYS A 11 -31.17 -1.26 3.79
CA LYS A 11 -30.53 -1.19 5.11
C LYS A 11 -29.08 -1.66 4.96
N ALA A 12 -28.13 -0.75 5.14
CA ALA A 12 -26.71 -1.05 5.10
C ALA A 12 -26.41 -2.23 6.05
N LYS A 13 -25.75 -3.27 5.54
CA LYS A 13 -25.30 -4.38 6.36
C LYS A 13 -24.35 -3.86 7.43
N ALA A 14 -24.48 -4.38 8.66
CA ALA A 14 -23.52 -4.09 9.71
C ALA A 14 -22.12 -4.59 9.25
N SER A 15 -21.17 -3.69 9.19
CA SER A 15 -19.81 -3.96 8.75
C SER A 15 -18.81 -3.44 9.78
N CYS A 16 -17.66 -4.09 9.91
CA CYS A 16 -16.55 -3.58 10.71
C CYS A 16 -15.21 -3.93 10.09
N VAL A 17 -14.16 -3.18 10.46
CA VAL A 17 -12.77 -3.56 10.21
C VAL A 17 -12.22 -4.20 11.47
N TYR A 18 -11.71 -5.43 11.36
CA TYR A 18 -11.10 -6.14 12.48
C TYR A 18 -9.58 -6.18 12.35
N ILE A 19 -8.88 -5.76 13.41
CA ILE A 19 -7.42 -5.73 13.48
C ILE A 19 -6.93 -6.55 14.67
N ASP A 20 -6.22 -7.65 14.40
CA ASP A 20 -5.44 -8.41 15.36
C ASP A 20 -4.01 -8.57 14.83
N SER A 21 -3.24 -7.49 14.91
CA SER A 21 -1.86 -7.42 14.44
C SER A 21 -0.97 -6.82 15.54
N PRO A 22 0.21 -7.41 15.80
CA PRO A 22 1.16 -6.86 16.78
C PRO A 22 1.87 -5.58 16.28
N MET A 23 1.61 -5.15 15.04
CA MET A 23 2.29 -4.01 14.43
C MET A 23 1.78 -2.69 15.03
N PRO A 24 2.67 -1.83 15.56
CA PRO A 24 2.27 -0.57 16.20
C PRO A 24 1.49 0.37 15.28
N ASN A 25 1.82 0.38 13.98
CA ASN A 25 1.21 1.21 12.95
C ASN A 25 0.04 0.54 12.21
N ALA A 26 -0.54 -0.53 12.76
CA ALA A 26 -1.61 -1.27 12.07
C ALA A 26 -2.83 -0.41 11.73
N ILE A 27 -3.19 0.53 12.62
CA ILE A 27 -4.31 1.45 12.38
C ILE A 27 -3.96 2.43 11.24
N ASP A 28 -2.73 2.96 11.21
CA ASP A 28 -2.30 3.93 10.19
C ASP A 28 -2.42 3.37 8.77
N GLN A 29 -2.26 2.05 8.62
CA GLN A 29 -2.40 1.37 7.34
C GLN A 29 -3.86 1.21 6.88
N VAL A 30 -4.81 1.39 7.78
CA VAL A 30 -6.25 1.30 7.50
C VAL A 30 -6.88 2.68 7.29
N LEU A 31 -6.35 3.71 7.92
CA LEU A 31 -6.88 5.08 7.82
C LEU A 31 -7.01 5.60 6.38
N PRO A 32 -6.14 5.28 5.42
CA PRO A 32 -6.32 5.68 4.03
C PRO A 32 -7.67 5.28 3.43
N PHE A 33 -8.23 4.13 3.81
CA PHE A 33 -9.56 3.70 3.34
C PHE A 33 -10.69 4.59 3.87
N TYR A 34 -10.53 5.14 5.08
CA TYR A 34 -11.48 6.10 5.64
C TYR A 34 -11.29 7.50 5.07
N ARG A 35 -10.04 7.92 4.84
CA ARG A 35 -9.73 9.22 4.23
C ARG A 35 -10.23 9.32 2.79
N SER A 36 -10.14 8.23 2.02
CA SER A 36 -10.68 8.16 0.66
C SER A 36 -12.22 8.10 0.61
N GLY A 37 -12.87 7.82 1.75
CA GLY A 37 -14.31 7.58 1.82
C GLY A 37 -14.72 6.19 1.35
N PHE A 38 -13.77 5.25 1.17
CA PHE A 38 -14.11 3.86 0.88
C PHE A 38 -14.86 3.24 2.07
N PHE A 39 -14.31 3.30 3.28
CA PHE A 39 -15.07 3.01 4.48
C PHE A 39 -15.72 4.29 5.02
N ASP A 40 -17.01 4.25 5.24
CA ASP A 40 -17.71 5.32 5.93
C ASP A 40 -17.41 5.28 7.43
N ARG A 41 -16.98 6.42 7.97
CA ARG A 41 -16.54 6.55 9.36
C ARG A 41 -17.65 6.27 10.37
N ALA A 42 -18.90 6.60 10.03
CA ALA A 42 -20.02 6.46 10.95
C ALA A 42 -20.53 5.00 11.02
N SER A 43 -20.47 4.27 9.90
CA SER A 43 -21.10 2.95 9.76
C SER A 43 -20.13 1.77 9.79
N VAL A 44 -18.81 2.00 9.63
CA VAL A 44 -17.79 0.94 9.62
C VAL A 44 -16.76 1.19 10.74
N PRO A 45 -17.01 0.75 11.99
CA PRO A 45 -16.08 0.94 13.09
C PRO A 45 -14.83 0.05 12.96
N ILE A 46 -13.74 0.44 13.63
CA ILE A 46 -12.55 -0.40 13.81
C ILE A 46 -12.68 -1.17 15.14
N LEU A 47 -12.61 -2.48 15.06
CA LEU A 47 -12.50 -3.36 16.22
C LEU A 47 -11.05 -3.82 16.38
N LEU A 48 -10.44 -3.43 17.50
CA LEU A 48 -9.04 -3.65 17.78
C LEU A 48 -8.86 -4.64 18.93
N ARG A 49 -8.07 -5.71 18.73
CA ARG A 49 -7.80 -6.66 19.80
C ARG A 49 -7.10 -5.98 20.98
N ARG A 50 -7.56 -6.24 22.24
CA ARG A 50 -7.04 -5.56 23.46
C ARG A 50 -5.55 -5.70 23.70
N ARG A 51 -4.93 -6.80 23.26
CA ARG A 51 -3.49 -7.08 23.43
C ARG A 51 -2.59 -6.18 22.57
N MET A 52 -3.15 -5.39 21.66
CA MET A 52 -2.37 -4.48 20.84
C MET A 52 -1.94 -3.26 21.63
N PHE A 53 -0.63 -3.07 21.73
CA PHE A 53 -0.05 -1.84 22.24
C PHE A 53 -0.06 -0.79 21.13
N MET A 54 -0.67 0.36 21.44
CA MET A 54 -0.51 1.54 20.59
C MET A 54 0.72 2.29 21.11
N GLU A 55 1.81 2.30 20.35
CA GLU A 55 2.89 3.25 20.59
C GLU A 55 2.36 4.69 20.46
N LYS A 56 2.89 5.60 21.28
CA LYS A 56 2.60 7.03 21.13
C LYS A 56 3.02 7.47 19.74
N ARG A 57 2.05 7.87 18.94
CA ARG A 57 2.28 8.35 17.58
C ARG A 57 2.85 9.75 17.61
N HIS A 58 3.82 10.01 16.74
CA HIS A 58 4.22 11.35 16.34
C HIS A 58 3.65 11.74 14.96
N ALA A 59 2.56 11.11 14.54
CA ALA A 59 1.79 11.65 13.43
C ALA A 59 1.09 12.94 13.89
N PRO A 60 0.89 13.92 13.01
CA PRO A 60 0.03 15.05 13.32
C PRO A 60 -1.29 14.48 13.84
N VAL A 61 -1.69 14.96 15.02
CA VAL A 61 -2.94 14.53 15.65
C VAL A 61 -4.04 14.91 14.67
N GLU A 62 -4.66 13.90 14.06
CA GLU A 62 -5.85 14.15 13.24
C GLU A 62 -6.85 14.89 14.12
N ALA A 63 -7.56 15.85 13.55
CA ALA A 63 -8.53 16.65 14.29
C ALA A 63 -9.49 15.73 15.06
N PRO A 64 -9.91 16.09 16.28
CA PRO A 64 -10.90 15.33 17.04
C PRO A 64 -12.12 15.04 16.16
N GLY A 65 -12.54 13.77 16.05
CA GLY A 65 -13.65 13.34 15.19
C GLY A 65 -13.26 12.94 13.76
N SER A 66 -11.99 13.09 13.35
CA SER A 66 -11.52 12.62 12.04
C SER A 66 -11.31 11.11 11.96
N LEU A 67 -11.12 10.45 13.10
CA LEU A 67 -10.96 9.01 13.18
C LEU A 67 -12.31 8.28 13.22
N PRO A 68 -12.43 7.07 12.62
CA PRO A 68 -13.59 6.23 12.82
C PRO A 68 -13.67 5.77 14.29
N PRO A 69 -14.84 5.33 14.78
CA PRO A 69 -14.95 4.75 16.11
C PRO A 69 -14.01 3.55 16.26
N ILE A 70 -13.15 3.58 17.29
CA ILE A 70 -12.20 2.51 17.58
C ILE A 70 -12.62 1.84 18.89
N THR A 71 -13.05 0.59 18.83
CA THR A 71 -13.45 -0.20 20.00
C THR A 71 -12.41 -1.29 20.28
N ARG A 72 -11.90 -1.33 21.51
CA ARG A 72 -11.01 -2.41 21.94
C ARG A 72 -11.79 -3.59 22.46
N VAL A 73 -11.57 -4.74 21.85
CA VAL A 73 -12.24 -5.99 22.22
C VAL A 73 -11.26 -7.00 22.82
N SER A 74 -11.67 -7.67 23.90
CA SER A 74 -10.89 -8.78 24.49
C SER A 74 -11.06 -10.06 23.68
N GLN A 75 -12.27 -10.29 23.21
CA GLN A 75 -12.67 -11.37 22.32
C GLN A 75 -13.66 -10.80 21.32
N PHE A 76 -13.53 -11.20 20.08
CA PHE A 76 -14.44 -10.80 19.02
C PHE A 76 -15.26 -11.99 18.56
N SER A 77 -16.58 -11.87 18.71
CA SER A 77 -17.56 -12.80 18.16
C SER A 77 -18.42 -12.02 17.15
N PRO A 78 -18.20 -12.22 15.84
CA PRO A 78 -18.92 -11.49 14.79
C PRO A 78 -20.44 -11.60 14.92
N SER A 79 -20.95 -12.82 15.16
CA SER A 79 -22.38 -13.09 15.31
C SER A 79 -23.04 -12.30 16.43
N GLN A 80 -22.32 -12.08 17.54
CA GLN A 80 -22.85 -11.34 18.69
C GLN A 80 -22.76 -9.82 18.49
N GLN A 81 -21.72 -9.32 17.83
CA GLN A 81 -21.44 -7.87 17.74
C GLN A 81 -22.02 -7.22 16.50
N LEU A 82 -22.10 -7.94 15.38
CA LEU A 82 -22.70 -7.42 14.15
C LEU A 82 -24.20 -7.77 14.02
N GLY A 83 -24.68 -8.64 14.91
CA GLY A 83 -26.05 -9.14 14.92
C GLY A 83 -26.35 -10.02 13.70
N SER A 84 -27.21 -11.03 13.90
CA SER A 84 -27.96 -11.61 12.79
C SER A 84 -28.96 -10.52 12.39
N GLY A 85 -28.67 -9.74 11.33
CA GLY A 85 -29.46 -8.57 10.99
C GLY A 85 -30.95 -8.93 10.92
N GLN A 86 -31.80 -8.25 11.75
CA GLN A 86 -33.24 -8.26 11.58
C GLN A 86 -33.53 -7.63 10.20
N GLY A 87 -33.54 -8.45 9.15
CA GLY A 87 -33.73 -8.03 7.77
C GLY A 87 -32.97 -8.86 6.73
N GLY A 88 -32.42 -10.03 7.10
CA GLY A 88 -31.91 -11.02 6.15
C GLY A 88 -30.50 -10.73 5.54
N GLY A 89 -29.83 -9.66 5.93
CA GLY A 89 -28.48 -9.35 5.48
C GLY A 89 -27.41 -9.86 6.45
N GLN A 90 -26.37 -10.57 5.94
CA GLN A 90 -25.25 -10.99 6.78
C GLN A 90 -24.29 -9.82 7.05
N GLY A 91 -23.75 -9.77 8.27
CA GLY A 91 -22.65 -8.88 8.63
C GLY A 91 -21.39 -9.16 7.81
N VAL A 92 -20.55 -8.16 7.64
CA VAL A 92 -19.29 -8.26 6.90
C VAL A 92 -18.12 -7.81 7.78
N VAL A 93 -17.10 -8.66 7.91
CA VAL A 93 -15.86 -8.34 8.60
C VAL A 93 -14.74 -8.14 7.59
N PHE A 94 -14.15 -6.95 7.57
CA PHE A 94 -13.02 -6.59 6.72
C PHE A 94 -11.71 -6.76 7.48
N TYR A 95 -10.73 -7.40 6.84
CA TYR A 95 -9.41 -7.69 7.42
C TYR A 95 -8.31 -7.04 6.59
N PRO A 96 -7.60 -6.05 7.12
CA PRO A 96 -6.47 -5.43 6.40
C PRO A 96 -5.20 -6.29 6.41
N PHE A 97 -5.15 -7.30 7.27
CA PHE A 97 -3.98 -8.17 7.44
C PHE A 97 -4.39 -9.65 7.43
N ALA A 98 -3.68 -10.46 6.66
CA ALA A 98 -3.79 -11.92 6.68
C ALA A 98 -3.08 -12.50 7.92
N ALA A 99 -3.46 -12.07 9.12
CA ALA A 99 -2.87 -12.51 10.38
C ALA A 99 -3.37 -13.91 10.75
N GLN A 100 -2.47 -14.77 11.24
CA GLN A 100 -2.84 -16.11 11.73
C GLN A 100 -3.89 -16.04 12.86
N ALA A 101 -3.83 -15.00 13.69
CA ALA A 101 -4.79 -14.77 14.76
C ALA A 101 -6.24 -14.57 14.27
N ASN A 102 -6.44 -14.20 13.01
CA ASN A 102 -7.77 -14.05 12.41
C ASN A 102 -8.50 -15.40 12.26
N ALA A 103 -7.78 -16.53 12.24
CA ALA A 103 -8.37 -17.85 12.01
C ALA A 103 -9.52 -18.16 12.97
N GLN A 104 -9.39 -17.76 14.25
CA GLN A 104 -10.43 -17.95 15.26
C GLN A 104 -11.71 -17.17 14.92
N VAL A 105 -11.57 -15.94 14.40
CA VAL A 105 -12.72 -15.09 14.04
C VAL A 105 -13.34 -15.54 12.73
N VAL A 106 -12.53 -15.94 11.76
CA VAL A 106 -12.97 -16.41 10.44
C VAL A 106 -13.74 -17.74 10.54
N SER A 107 -13.59 -18.47 11.63
CA SER A 107 -14.37 -19.70 11.88
C SER A 107 -15.86 -19.44 12.14
N ASP A 108 -16.26 -18.22 12.50
CA ASP A 108 -17.67 -17.83 12.63
C ASP A 108 -18.29 -17.59 11.25
N ARG A 109 -18.99 -18.62 10.75
CA ARG A 109 -19.58 -18.62 9.40
C ARG A 109 -20.92 -17.90 9.30
N SER A 110 -21.38 -17.26 10.37
CA SER A 110 -22.62 -16.45 10.36
C SER A 110 -22.48 -15.11 9.63
N VAL A 111 -21.25 -14.66 9.42
CA VAL A 111 -20.89 -13.41 8.72
C VAL A 111 -19.97 -13.70 7.54
N GLN A 112 -19.80 -12.71 6.66
CA GLN A 112 -18.84 -12.76 5.55
C GLN A 112 -17.48 -12.22 6.00
N HIS A 113 -16.41 -12.85 5.54
CA HIS A 113 -15.03 -12.48 5.85
C HIS A 113 -14.32 -12.04 4.59
N VAL A 114 -13.89 -10.77 4.56
CA VAL A 114 -13.27 -10.15 3.40
C VAL A 114 -11.85 -9.70 3.76
N LEU A 115 -10.85 -10.29 3.13
CA LEU A 115 -9.46 -9.81 3.22
C LEU A 115 -9.29 -8.63 2.27
N THR A 116 -9.11 -7.42 2.83
CA THR A 116 -8.92 -6.20 2.03
C THR A 116 -7.47 -5.96 1.68
N LEU A 117 -6.53 -6.53 2.46
CA LEU A 117 -5.15 -6.09 2.49
C LEU A 117 -5.03 -4.59 2.87
N HIS A 118 -3.87 -4.00 2.67
CA HIS A 118 -3.60 -2.59 2.98
C HIS A 118 -2.70 -1.92 1.93
N GLY A 119 -2.89 -2.29 0.68
CA GLY A 119 -2.15 -1.84 -0.49
C GLY A 119 -1.81 -2.99 -1.43
N GLU A 120 -1.24 -2.65 -2.58
CA GLU A 120 -0.73 -3.60 -3.57
C GLU A 120 0.79 -3.63 -3.53
N SER A 121 1.38 -4.81 -3.65
CA SER A 121 2.84 -4.97 -3.66
C SER A 121 3.24 -6.30 -4.28
N ASN A 122 4.38 -6.30 -4.98
CA ASN A 122 5.01 -7.48 -5.56
C ASN A 122 5.80 -8.34 -4.53
N LYS A 123 5.72 -8.02 -3.23
CA LYS A 123 6.37 -8.83 -2.18
C LYS A 123 5.67 -10.18 -2.02
N THR A 124 6.45 -11.23 -1.81
CA THR A 124 5.90 -12.57 -1.50
C THR A 124 5.02 -12.58 -0.26
N SER A 125 5.32 -11.71 0.71
CA SER A 125 4.49 -11.55 1.92
C SER A 125 3.06 -11.06 1.64
N SER A 126 2.78 -10.49 0.46
CA SER A 126 1.43 -10.09 0.05
C SER A 126 0.56 -11.27 -0.40
N PHE A 127 1.16 -12.42 -0.71
CA PHE A 127 0.48 -13.60 -1.26
C PHE A 127 0.72 -14.80 -0.34
N ARG A 128 -0.08 -14.91 0.72
CA ARG A 128 0.06 -15.99 1.71
C ARG A 128 -1.07 -17.02 1.57
N PRO A 129 -0.78 -18.32 1.81
CA PRO A 129 -1.82 -19.36 1.80
C PRO A 129 -2.98 -19.08 2.76
N SER A 130 -2.74 -18.33 3.85
CA SER A 130 -3.78 -17.91 4.79
C SER A 130 -4.88 -17.04 4.16
N ALA A 131 -4.67 -16.48 2.95
CA ALA A 131 -5.73 -15.80 2.20
C ALA A 131 -6.93 -16.72 1.89
N ARG A 132 -6.72 -18.05 1.83
CA ARG A 132 -7.80 -19.04 1.64
C ARG A 132 -8.80 -19.10 2.79
N LEU A 133 -8.45 -18.59 3.97
CA LEU A 133 -9.35 -18.57 5.12
C LEU A 133 -10.55 -17.63 4.91
N TYR A 134 -10.39 -16.61 4.08
CA TYR A 134 -11.42 -15.60 3.85
C TYR A 134 -12.35 -16.00 2.72
N ASP A 135 -13.59 -15.51 2.79
CA ASP A 135 -14.59 -15.76 1.75
C ASP A 135 -14.21 -15.05 0.46
N TYR A 136 -13.76 -13.81 0.59
CA TYR A 136 -13.30 -12.99 -0.52
C TYR A 136 -11.94 -12.35 -0.20
N VAL A 137 -11.16 -12.13 -1.25
CA VAL A 137 -9.91 -11.35 -1.19
C VAL A 137 -10.00 -10.21 -2.18
N LEU A 138 -9.86 -8.98 -1.71
CA LEU A 138 -9.78 -7.83 -2.60
C LEU A 138 -8.37 -7.75 -3.18
N VAL A 139 -8.29 -7.58 -4.48
CA VAL A 139 -7.02 -7.51 -5.24
C VAL A 139 -7.02 -6.29 -6.14
N ALA A 140 -5.82 -5.76 -6.43
CA ALA A 140 -5.69 -4.59 -7.31
C ALA A 140 -6.01 -4.92 -8.78
N GLY A 141 -5.82 -6.17 -9.21
CA GLY A 141 -6.15 -6.52 -10.58
C GLY A 141 -5.69 -7.91 -11.01
N THR A 142 -5.64 -8.08 -12.33
CA THR A 142 -5.35 -9.36 -12.98
C THR A 142 -3.98 -9.92 -12.59
N LEU A 143 -2.96 -9.07 -12.43
CA LEU A 143 -1.63 -9.51 -12.02
C LEU A 143 -1.66 -10.18 -10.64
N ALA A 144 -2.40 -9.63 -9.70
CA ALA A 144 -2.57 -10.24 -8.37
C ALA A 144 -3.32 -11.59 -8.47
N CYS A 145 -4.35 -11.70 -9.31
CA CYS A 145 -5.04 -12.97 -9.57
C CYS A 145 -4.08 -14.03 -10.12
N ARG A 146 -3.28 -13.68 -11.14
CA ARG A 146 -2.28 -14.58 -11.73
C ARG A 146 -1.28 -15.09 -10.69
N ARG A 147 -0.85 -14.23 -9.75
CA ARG A 147 0.06 -14.63 -8.67
C ARG A 147 -0.57 -15.62 -7.72
N TYR A 148 -1.82 -15.41 -7.30
CA TYR A 148 -2.54 -16.36 -6.46
C TYR A 148 -2.72 -17.71 -7.15
N LEU A 149 -2.99 -17.73 -8.46
CA LEU A 149 -3.09 -18.96 -9.26
C LEU A 149 -1.73 -19.65 -9.37
N LYS A 150 -0.67 -18.93 -9.72
CA LYS A 150 0.68 -19.49 -9.88
C LYS A 150 1.22 -20.08 -8.58
N LEU A 151 0.93 -19.45 -7.45
CA LEU A 151 1.29 -19.95 -6.13
C LEU A 151 0.34 -21.06 -5.64
N LYS A 152 -0.65 -21.47 -6.45
CA LYS A 152 -1.65 -22.51 -6.13
C LYS A 152 -2.40 -22.21 -4.83
N ILE A 153 -2.54 -20.93 -4.48
CA ILE A 153 -3.32 -20.48 -3.31
C ILE A 153 -4.81 -20.54 -3.65
N PHE A 154 -5.19 -20.15 -4.86
CA PHE A 154 -6.54 -20.31 -5.40
C PHE A 154 -6.49 -21.10 -6.69
N THR A 155 -7.63 -21.71 -7.05
CA THR A 155 -7.85 -22.42 -8.31
C THR A 155 -8.51 -21.49 -9.34
N GLU A 156 -8.40 -21.81 -10.63
CA GLU A 156 -9.11 -21.09 -11.69
C GLU A 156 -10.62 -21.04 -11.45
N ARG A 157 -11.19 -22.15 -10.95
CA ARG A 157 -12.60 -22.22 -10.59
C ARG A 157 -12.98 -21.19 -9.52
N GLU A 158 -12.18 -21.07 -8.46
CA GLU A 158 -12.43 -20.10 -7.38
C GLU A 158 -12.30 -18.65 -7.87
N VAL A 159 -11.37 -18.39 -8.76
CA VAL A 159 -11.21 -17.06 -9.40
C VAL A 159 -12.41 -16.77 -10.32
N ALA A 160 -12.80 -17.72 -11.14
CA ALA A 160 -13.98 -17.59 -12.03
C ALA A 160 -15.29 -17.40 -11.23
N GLN A 161 -15.37 -17.98 -10.04
CA GLN A 161 -16.50 -17.80 -9.12
C GLN A 161 -16.44 -16.44 -8.38
N GLY A 162 -15.47 -15.56 -8.66
CA GLY A 162 -15.41 -14.22 -8.08
C GLY A 162 -14.84 -14.12 -6.69
N ARG A 163 -14.11 -15.14 -6.22
CA ARG A 163 -13.50 -15.13 -4.89
C ARG A 163 -12.39 -14.09 -4.74
N LEU A 164 -11.68 -13.78 -5.84
CA LEU A 164 -10.75 -12.64 -5.94
C LEU A 164 -11.47 -11.47 -6.60
N VAL A 165 -11.74 -10.42 -5.82
CA VAL A 165 -12.51 -9.26 -6.29
C VAL A 165 -11.55 -8.16 -6.71
N GLN A 166 -11.52 -7.86 -8.01
CA GLN A 166 -10.63 -6.84 -8.57
C GLN A 166 -11.17 -5.44 -8.31
N MET A 167 -10.46 -4.66 -7.50
CA MET A 167 -10.85 -3.33 -7.05
C MET A 167 -9.98 -2.19 -7.60
N GLY A 168 -9.07 -2.50 -8.52
CA GLY A 168 -8.19 -1.54 -9.14
C GLY A 168 -7.32 -0.76 -8.13
N ASP A 169 -7.21 0.52 -8.34
CA ASP A 169 -6.45 1.43 -7.49
C ASP A 169 -7.14 1.78 -6.16
N THR A 170 -8.35 1.24 -5.90
CA THR A 170 -9.12 1.49 -4.67
C THR A 170 -8.34 1.10 -3.40
N LEU A 171 -7.51 0.06 -3.50
CA LEU A 171 -6.72 -0.47 -2.39
C LEU A 171 -5.39 0.29 -2.19
N VAL A 172 -5.08 1.24 -3.05
CA VAL A 172 -3.84 2.00 -3.02
C VAL A 172 -4.11 3.38 -2.41
N GLN A 173 -3.38 3.70 -1.34
CA GLN A 173 -3.52 5.00 -0.68
C GLN A 173 -3.06 6.15 -1.57
N ASP A 174 -3.64 7.31 -1.38
CA ASP A 174 -3.18 8.55 -1.99
C ASP A 174 -2.13 9.24 -1.11
N MET A 175 -1.15 9.86 -1.75
CA MET A 175 -0.18 10.74 -1.10
C MET A 175 -0.31 12.14 -1.70
N PRO A 176 -1.24 12.97 -1.19
CA PRO A 176 -1.60 14.25 -1.81
C PRO A 176 -0.45 15.25 -1.87
N TYR A 177 0.56 15.08 -1.03
CA TYR A 177 1.79 15.90 -1.05
C TYR A 177 2.77 15.52 -2.17
N LEU A 178 2.56 14.41 -2.91
CA LEU A 178 3.33 14.04 -4.09
C LEU A 178 2.55 14.35 -5.36
N ALA A 179 3.21 14.90 -6.37
CA ALA A 179 2.63 15.13 -7.68
C ALA A 179 3.62 14.78 -8.78
N ALA A 180 3.15 14.06 -9.80
CA ALA A 180 3.94 13.87 -11.01
C ALA A 180 4.28 15.24 -11.64
N ALA A 181 5.51 15.41 -12.07
CA ALA A 181 5.99 16.62 -12.71
C ALA A 181 6.97 16.30 -13.85
N PRO A 182 7.06 17.14 -14.88
CA PRO A 182 8.09 17.00 -15.90
C PRO A 182 9.48 17.21 -15.31
N LEU A 183 10.49 16.78 -16.05
CA LEU A 183 11.89 17.00 -15.69
C LEU A 183 12.15 18.52 -15.60
N SER A 184 12.62 18.96 -14.44
CA SER A 184 13.01 20.35 -14.22
C SER A 184 13.97 20.47 -13.03
N ARG A 185 14.71 21.58 -12.95
CA ARG A 185 15.59 21.87 -11.81
C ARG A 185 14.81 22.03 -10.49
N GLU A 186 13.53 22.40 -10.57
CA GLU A 186 12.66 22.61 -9.42
C GLU A 186 11.96 21.33 -8.97
N ALA A 187 11.99 20.27 -9.78
CA ALA A 187 11.39 19.00 -9.43
C ALA A 187 12.26 18.21 -8.45
N TRP A 188 11.63 17.31 -7.73
CA TRP A 188 12.28 16.41 -6.78
C TRP A 188 12.47 15.03 -7.38
N VAL A 189 13.54 14.36 -7.00
CA VAL A 189 13.63 12.91 -7.11
C VAL A 189 13.22 12.31 -5.77
N LEU A 190 12.20 11.45 -5.80
CA LEU A 190 11.75 10.73 -4.61
C LEU A 190 12.58 9.46 -4.44
N TYR A 191 13.10 9.22 -3.25
CA TYR A 191 13.62 7.91 -2.84
C TYR A 191 12.77 7.34 -1.71
N ALA A 192 12.15 6.18 -1.97
CA ALA A 192 11.23 5.56 -1.03
C ALA A 192 11.69 4.14 -0.64
N PRO A 193 12.71 4.02 0.25
CA PRO A 193 13.17 2.73 0.72
C PRO A 193 12.13 2.01 1.57
N THR A 194 11.97 0.70 1.32
CA THR A 194 11.22 -0.15 2.22
C THR A 194 12.03 -0.47 3.49
N TRP A 195 11.41 -1.13 4.45
CA TRP A 195 12.06 -1.51 5.70
C TRP A 195 12.77 -2.87 5.59
N GLU A 196 13.73 -3.05 6.47
CA GLU A 196 14.48 -4.29 6.60
C GLU A 196 13.65 -5.40 7.25
N THR A 197 13.91 -6.64 6.84
CA THR A 197 13.34 -7.84 7.47
C THR A 197 14.45 -8.74 8.00
N SER A 198 14.13 -9.67 8.90
CA SER A 198 15.10 -10.61 9.47
C SER A 198 15.55 -11.68 8.50
N LEU A 199 14.73 -11.99 7.49
CA LEU A 199 15.04 -12.99 6.47
C LEU A 199 15.65 -12.30 5.25
N PRO A 200 16.86 -12.65 4.82
CA PRO A 200 17.51 -12.02 3.65
C PRO A 200 16.66 -12.12 2.37
N SER A 201 15.97 -13.25 2.14
CA SER A 201 15.10 -13.47 0.98
C SER A 201 13.83 -12.56 0.99
N GLU A 202 13.42 -12.09 2.15
CA GLU A 202 12.29 -11.16 2.31
C GLU A 202 12.74 -9.70 2.53
N ASN A 203 14.05 -9.43 2.59
CA ASN A 203 14.57 -8.08 2.73
C ASN A 203 14.69 -7.41 1.36
N TYR A 204 13.71 -6.59 1.04
CA TYR A 204 13.63 -5.85 -0.24
C TYR A 204 14.29 -4.46 -0.17
N SER A 205 14.81 -4.03 0.99
CA SER A 205 15.33 -2.68 1.16
C SER A 205 16.64 -2.44 0.41
N SER A 206 16.68 -1.45 -0.47
CA SER A 206 17.87 -0.99 -1.18
C SER A 206 18.71 0.00 -0.37
N ALA A 207 18.29 0.33 0.84
CA ALA A 207 19.02 1.27 1.69
C ALA A 207 20.29 0.68 2.29
N GLN A 208 20.45 -0.65 2.22
CA GLN A 208 21.63 -1.34 2.67
C GLN A 208 22.89 -0.77 1.96
N ASP A 209 23.93 -0.52 2.72
CA ASP A 209 25.22 0.02 2.25
C ASP A 209 25.11 1.34 1.44
N GLY A 210 23.96 2.02 1.53
CA GLY A 210 23.71 3.28 0.84
C GLY A 210 23.39 3.17 -0.65
N TYR A 211 23.23 1.97 -1.20
CA TYR A 211 23.04 1.75 -2.63
C TYR A 211 21.89 2.55 -3.22
N GLY A 212 20.67 2.43 -2.65
CA GLY A 212 19.49 3.15 -3.14
C GLY A 212 19.64 4.68 -3.09
N TYR A 213 20.37 5.21 -2.10
CA TYR A 213 20.70 6.64 -2.04
C TYR A 213 21.63 7.05 -3.19
N GLY A 214 22.60 6.21 -3.52
CA GLY A 214 23.49 6.41 -4.68
C GLY A 214 22.72 6.41 -6.00
N VAL A 215 21.75 5.53 -6.16
CA VAL A 215 20.85 5.49 -7.33
C VAL A 215 20.01 6.77 -7.38
N ALA A 216 19.38 7.19 -6.28
CA ALA A 216 18.58 8.41 -6.22
C ALA A 216 19.39 9.65 -6.57
N LYS A 217 20.64 9.74 -6.10
CA LYS A 217 21.57 10.81 -6.46
C LYS A 217 21.80 10.87 -7.97
N ARG A 218 22.08 9.73 -8.62
CA ARG A 218 22.29 9.67 -10.07
C ARG A 218 21.04 10.03 -10.85
N CYS A 219 19.87 9.56 -10.38
CA CYS A 219 18.61 9.97 -10.96
C CYS A 219 18.40 11.48 -10.88
N ALA A 220 18.73 12.10 -9.75
CA ALA A 220 18.63 13.54 -9.60
C ALA A 220 19.58 14.29 -10.55
N GLU A 221 20.82 13.83 -10.68
CA GLU A 221 21.79 14.38 -11.62
C GLU A 221 21.32 14.25 -13.08
N ALA A 222 20.81 13.08 -13.47
CA ALA A 222 20.27 12.85 -14.81
C ALA A 222 19.00 13.67 -15.09
N CYS A 223 18.16 13.90 -14.09
CA CYS A 223 16.99 14.78 -14.18
C CYS A 223 17.35 16.28 -14.14
N GLY A 224 18.62 16.64 -13.96
CA GLY A 224 19.08 18.02 -13.89
C GLY A 224 18.67 18.75 -12.62
N THR A 225 18.29 18.03 -11.55
CA THR A 225 17.89 18.60 -10.26
C THR A 225 18.91 18.32 -9.16
N ARG A 226 18.89 19.14 -8.10
CA ARG A 226 19.66 18.93 -6.87
C ARG A 226 18.72 18.70 -5.66
N ARG A 227 17.50 18.19 -5.88
CA ARG A 227 16.47 18.04 -4.87
C ARG A 227 16.12 16.58 -4.70
N ILE A 228 16.32 16.03 -3.50
CA ILE A 228 16.01 14.64 -3.15
C ILE A 228 15.04 14.61 -1.98
N LEU A 229 13.86 14.00 -2.21
CA LEU A 229 12.87 13.75 -1.19
C LEU A 229 12.98 12.29 -0.75
N ILE A 230 13.23 12.06 0.54
CA ILE A 230 13.33 10.71 1.10
C ILE A 230 12.06 10.39 1.86
N LYS A 231 11.43 9.26 1.53
CA LYS A 231 10.26 8.74 2.25
C LYS A 231 10.55 7.35 2.82
N PRO A 232 11.13 7.26 4.04
CA PRO A 232 11.35 5.97 4.67
C PRO A 232 10.03 5.26 4.96
N HIS A 233 10.04 3.94 4.90
CA HIS A 233 8.91 3.13 5.36
C HIS A 233 8.65 3.37 6.86
N PRO A 234 7.41 3.35 7.36
CA PRO A 234 7.11 3.54 8.80
C PRO A 234 7.90 2.63 9.74
N ASN A 235 8.23 1.41 9.32
CA ASN A 235 9.00 0.45 10.10
C ASN A 235 10.52 0.47 9.80
N TYR A 236 10.99 1.45 9.03
CA TYR A 236 12.41 1.57 8.68
C TYR A 236 13.27 1.71 9.94
N GLY A 237 14.34 0.91 10.05
CA GLY A 237 15.25 0.92 11.20
C GLY A 237 14.66 0.37 12.50
N MET A 238 13.52 -0.30 12.47
CA MET A 238 12.93 -0.92 13.68
C MET A 238 13.68 -2.17 14.11
N ARG A 239 14.19 -2.95 13.19
CA ARG A 239 14.90 -4.22 13.47
C ARG A 239 16.41 -4.07 13.51
N ASP A 240 16.96 -3.17 12.67
CA ASP A 240 18.39 -2.92 12.60
C ASP A 240 18.67 -1.40 12.59
N LEU A 241 19.29 -0.92 13.66
CA LEU A 241 19.70 0.47 13.81
C LEU A 241 20.77 0.91 12.80
N ALA A 242 21.45 -0.04 12.13
CA ALA A 242 22.38 0.29 11.06
C ALA A 242 21.68 1.05 9.92
N TYR A 243 20.41 0.74 9.65
CA TYR A 243 19.61 1.47 8.65
C TYR A 243 19.39 2.94 9.03
N ILE A 244 19.14 3.25 10.31
CA ILE A 244 19.01 4.65 10.77
C ILE A 244 20.36 5.37 10.63
N ARG A 245 21.45 4.73 11.03
CA ARG A 245 22.81 5.28 10.85
C ARG A 245 23.12 5.55 9.38
N GLN A 246 22.71 4.63 8.51
CA GLN A 246 22.89 4.75 7.06
C GLN A 246 22.07 5.92 6.50
N LEU A 247 20.81 6.09 6.93
CA LEU A 247 19.98 7.23 6.56
C LEU A 247 20.67 8.56 6.91
N VAL A 248 21.14 8.71 8.15
CA VAL A 248 21.84 9.92 8.61
C VAL A 248 23.09 10.20 7.76
N ARG A 249 23.96 9.20 7.58
CA ARG A 249 25.19 9.34 6.80
C ARG A 249 24.92 9.74 5.35
N ASN A 250 23.91 9.15 4.72
CA ASN A 250 23.57 9.48 3.34
C ASN A 250 22.97 10.89 3.21
N ILE A 251 22.13 11.32 4.17
CA ILE A 251 21.64 12.71 4.19
C ILE A 251 22.81 13.68 4.31
N GLN A 252 23.77 13.44 5.23
CA GLN A 252 24.96 14.27 5.38
C GLN A 252 25.79 14.32 4.09
N SER A 253 26.05 13.17 3.48
CA SER A 253 26.80 13.05 2.24
C SER A 253 26.12 13.78 1.08
N LEU A 254 24.82 13.62 0.89
CA LEU A 254 24.07 14.30 -0.17
C LEU A 254 24.10 15.82 0.04
N ARG A 255 23.92 16.30 1.27
CA ARG A 255 23.99 17.73 1.58
C ARG A 255 25.39 18.31 1.36
N SER A 256 26.46 17.59 1.71
CA SER A 256 27.84 18.03 1.44
C SER A 256 28.16 18.13 -0.05
N LEU A 257 27.44 17.38 -0.89
CA LEU A 257 27.50 17.43 -2.35
C LEU A 257 26.58 18.51 -2.97
N GLY A 258 25.94 19.34 -2.16
CA GLY A 258 25.09 20.45 -2.60
C GLY A 258 23.66 20.04 -2.97
N PHE A 259 23.18 18.89 -2.50
CA PHE A 259 21.77 18.52 -2.68
C PHE A 259 20.90 19.12 -1.59
N GLU A 260 19.73 19.62 -1.95
CA GLU A 260 18.64 19.87 -1.03
C GLU A 260 17.98 18.53 -0.70
N VAL A 261 17.98 18.16 0.60
CA VAL A 261 17.40 16.89 1.05
C VAL A 261 16.31 17.18 2.06
N LYS A 262 15.12 16.65 1.80
CA LYS A 262 13.98 16.63 2.73
C LYS A 262 13.54 15.19 3.03
N VAL A 263 13.00 14.97 4.22
CA VAL A 263 12.47 13.68 4.65
C VAL A 263 10.98 13.81 4.93
N VAL A 264 10.17 12.95 4.33
CA VAL A 264 8.74 12.90 4.60
C VAL A 264 8.52 12.39 6.03
N ASN A 265 7.77 13.15 6.82
CA ASN A 265 7.52 12.86 8.24
C ASN A 265 6.23 12.06 8.49
N GLU A 266 5.46 11.74 7.44
CA GLU A 266 4.22 10.98 7.58
C GLU A 266 4.51 9.56 8.08
N ALA A 267 3.94 9.22 9.24
CA ALA A 267 4.08 7.90 9.88
C ALA A 267 5.52 7.43 10.12
N ILE A 268 6.48 8.36 10.17
CA ILE A 268 7.89 8.00 10.41
C ILE A 268 8.08 7.42 11.82
N ASN A 269 8.98 6.45 11.95
CA ASN A 269 9.35 5.87 13.24
C ASN A 269 9.86 6.94 14.20
N TYR A 270 9.39 6.93 15.45
CA TYR A 270 9.78 7.89 16.48
C TYR A 270 11.30 8.03 16.68
N ARG A 271 12.03 6.90 16.64
CA ARG A 271 13.50 6.92 16.80
C ARG A 271 14.16 7.70 15.65
N ILE A 272 13.69 7.50 14.43
CA ILE A 272 14.18 8.25 13.27
C ILE A 272 13.85 9.72 13.44
N HIS A 273 12.61 10.04 13.82
CA HIS A 273 12.19 11.41 14.04
C HIS A 273 13.08 12.11 15.08
N LEU A 274 13.30 11.48 16.24
CA LEU A 274 14.16 12.04 17.27
C LEU A 274 15.58 12.29 16.77
N ILE A 275 16.20 11.29 16.14
CA ILE A 275 17.59 11.35 15.67
C ILE A 275 17.76 12.42 14.59
N LEU A 276 16.87 12.46 13.59
CA LEU A 276 16.95 13.45 12.51
C LEU A 276 16.72 14.87 13.03
N THR A 277 15.78 15.06 13.97
CA THR A 277 15.55 16.37 14.59
C THR A 277 16.77 16.85 15.39
N MET A 278 17.42 15.95 16.14
CA MET A 278 18.63 16.30 16.89
C MET A 278 19.81 16.67 16.01
N ILE A 279 19.97 16.01 14.86
CA ILE A 279 21.14 16.20 13.98
C ILE A 279 20.92 17.34 12.98
N PHE A 280 19.74 17.47 12.41
CA PHE A 280 19.47 18.36 11.28
C PHE A 280 18.46 19.47 11.58
N GLY A 281 17.85 19.46 12.78
CA GLY A 281 16.74 20.35 13.09
C GLY A 281 15.41 19.92 12.41
N ARG A 282 14.37 20.72 12.61
CA ARG A 282 13.04 20.45 12.03
C ARG A 282 12.98 20.72 10.54
N ASP A 283 13.88 21.52 10.01
CA ASP A 283 13.94 21.89 8.59
C ASP A 283 14.28 20.71 7.66
N ILE A 284 14.71 19.58 8.22
CA ILE A 284 14.91 18.36 7.46
C ILE A 284 13.61 17.80 6.91
N TYR A 285 12.47 18.08 7.56
CA TYR A 285 11.21 17.48 7.17
C TYR A 285 10.53 18.20 6.03
N ALA A 286 9.93 17.40 5.15
CA ALA A 286 8.99 17.88 4.16
C ALA A 286 7.65 18.19 4.86
N ALA A 287 7.12 19.38 4.66
CA ALA A 287 5.79 19.74 5.13
C ALA A 287 4.75 19.03 4.26
N THR A 288 3.92 18.17 4.85
CA THR A 288 2.91 17.37 4.10
C THR A 288 1.71 18.21 3.62
N GLU A 289 1.62 19.45 4.06
CA GLU A 289 0.68 20.45 3.55
C GLU A 289 1.12 21.04 2.20
N LEU A 290 2.42 20.93 1.87
CA LEU A 290 2.97 21.36 0.59
C LEU A 290 2.91 20.21 -0.42
N ARG A 291 2.87 20.58 -1.70
CA ARG A 291 2.89 19.64 -2.80
C ARG A 291 4.28 19.64 -3.45
N TYR A 292 4.90 18.46 -3.47
CA TYR A 292 6.24 18.27 -4.03
C TYR A 292 6.11 17.75 -5.47
N PRO A 293 6.58 18.51 -6.48
CA PRO A 293 6.63 18.05 -7.86
C PRO A 293 7.73 16.98 -8.00
N VAL A 294 7.36 15.74 -8.27
CA VAL A 294 8.28 14.59 -8.41
C VAL A 294 8.43 14.25 -9.89
N SER A 295 9.65 14.38 -10.42
CA SER A 295 9.96 14.01 -11.80
C SER A 295 10.31 12.54 -11.99
N LEU A 296 10.89 11.91 -10.96
CA LEU A 296 11.25 10.50 -10.97
C LEU A 296 11.27 9.98 -9.52
N ALA A 297 10.76 8.78 -9.31
CA ALA A 297 10.90 8.08 -8.05
C ALA A 297 11.85 6.87 -8.19
N VAL A 298 12.59 6.60 -7.13
CA VAL A 298 13.38 5.38 -6.93
C VAL A 298 12.74 4.63 -5.78
N VAL A 299 12.19 3.46 -6.07
CA VAL A 299 11.43 2.68 -5.10
C VAL A 299 11.99 1.26 -4.99
N ASP A 300 11.83 0.65 -3.84
CA ASP A 300 12.01 -0.78 -3.68
C ASP A 300 10.74 -1.53 -4.11
N ILE A 301 10.82 -2.85 -4.24
CA ILE A 301 9.62 -3.69 -4.36
C ILE A 301 8.76 -3.49 -3.09
N SER A 302 7.74 -2.66 -3.20
CA SER A 302 6.88 -2.24 -2.07
C SER A 302 5.58 -1.61 -2.58
N GLY A 303 4.68 -1.26 -1.66
CA GLY A 303 3.47 -0.53 -2.01
C GLY A 303 3.69 0.85 -2.64
N MET A 304 4.92 1.41 -2.51
CA MET A 304 5.25 2.68 -3.17
C MET A 304 5.21 2.60 -4.70
N GLU A 305 5.51 1.45 -5.28
CA GLU A 305 5.38 1.21 -6.71
C GLU A 305 3.94 1.43 -7.19
N ALA A 306 2.98 0.80 -6.50
CA ALA A 306 1.56 0.97 -6.80
C ALA A 306 1.07 2.42 -6.60
N ILE A 307 1.60 3.12 -5.58
CA ILE A 307 1.30 4.55 -5.36
C ILE A 307 1.82 5.40 -6.52
N CYS A 308 3.05 5.17 -6.96
CA CYS A 308 3.62 5.87 -8.12
C CYS A 308 2.78 5.64 -9.38
N LEU A 309 2.36 4.39 -9.65
CA LEU A 309 1.48 4.06 -10.77
C LEU A 309 0.14 4.78 -10.68
N LYS A 310 -0.50 4.77 -9.51
CA LYS A 310 -1.78 5.46 -9.30
C LYS A 310 -1.68 6.95 -9.54
N GLN A 311 -0.62 7.59 -9.04
CA GLN A 311 -0.41 9.04 -9.15
C GLN A 311 0.29 9.48 -10.43
N GLY A 312 0.64 8.54 -11.35
CA GLY A 312 1.32 8.84 -12.59
C GLY A 312 2.75 9.34 -12.41
N ILE A 313 3.40 8.99 -11.29
CA ILE A 313 4.79 9.37 -11.01
C ILE A 313 5.72 8.38 -11.70
N PRO A 314 6.57 8.82 -12.65
CA PRO A 314 7.60 7.98 -13.25
C PRO A 314 8.50 7.37 -12.18
N HIS A 315 8.83 6.07 -12.29
CA HIS A 315 9.60 5.42 -11.24
C HIS A 315 10.48 4.28 -11.73
N ILE A 316 11.61 4.11 -11.06
CA ILE A 316 12.54 2.99 -11.20
C ILE A 316 12.41 2.10 -9.96
N VAL A 317 12.41 0.77 -10.17
CA VAL A 317 12.28 -0.22 -9.10
C VAL A 317 13.64 -0.86 -8.84
N ILE A 318 14.05 -0.97 -7.58
CA ILE A 318 15.27 -1.71 -7.20
C ILE A 318 14.87 -3.10 -6.67
N ARG A 319 15.45 -4.14 -7.25
CA ARG A 319 15.29 -5.55 -6.84
C ARG A 319 16.60 -6.10 -6.31
N LYS A 320 16.57 -6.83 -5.19
CA LYS A 320 17.73 -7.59 -4.72
C LYS A 320 17.82 -8.97 -5.40
N PRO A 321 19.04 -9.47 -5.70
CA PRO A 321 19.21 -10.83 -6.22
C PRO A 321 18.65 -11.91 -5.29
N SER A 322 18.67 -11.66 -3.97
CA SER A 322 18.11 -12.57 -2.97
C SER A 322 16.58 -12.69 -2.99
N ASN A 323 15.87 -11.78 -3.67
CA ASN A 323 14.41 -11.82 -3.80
C ASN A 323 13.99 -12.74 -4.95
N THR A 324 14.31 -14.03 -4.83
CA THR A 324 14.11 -15.06 -5.88
C THR A 324 12.65 -15.50 -6.03
N HIS A 325 11.82 -15.24 -5.04
CA HIS A 325 10.45 -15.74 -4.98
C HIS A 325 9.39 -14.80 -5.58
N MET A 326 9.82 -13.78 -6.35
CA MET A 326 8.84 -13.02 -7.14
C MET A 326 8.21 -13.95 -8.18
N PRO A 327 6.87 -13.97 -8.26
CA PRO A 327 6.22 -14.73 -9.32
C PRO A 327 6.74 -14.24 -10.69
N ASP A 328 7.29 -15.16 -11.51
CA ASP A 328 7.58 -14.82 -12.89
C ASP A 328 6.25 -14.58 -13.61
N ASP A 329 6.07 -13.40 -14.11
CA ASP A 329 4.98 -13.00 -14.97
C ASP A 329 5.64 -12.36 -16.20
N GLU A 330 5.29 -12.85 -17.39
CA GLU A 330 5.95 -12.43 -18.64
C GLU A 330 5.69 -10.95 -18.91
N ASP A 331 4.46 -10.49 -18.70
CA ASP A 331 4.07 -9.10 -18.93
C ASP A 331 4.80 -8.17 -17.95
N LEU A 332 4.86 -8.57 -16.66
CA LEU A 332 5.61 -7.81 -15.66
C LEU A 332 7.11 -7.81 -15.98
N THR A 333 7.65 -8.90 -16.45
CA THR A 333 9.06 -9.00 -16.86
C THR A 333 9.33 -8.08 -18.05
N ALA A 334 8.41 -8.01 -19.02
CA ALA A 334 8.53 -7.10 -20.16
C ALA A 334 8.58 -5.62 -19.72
N VAL A 335 7.72 -5.23 -18.78
CA VAL A 335 7.73 -3.89 -18.18
C VAL A 335 9.02 -3.62 -17.40
N TYR A 336 9.46 -4.56 -16.59
CA TYR A 336 10.63 -4.40 -15.72
C TYR A 336 11.96 -4.32 -16.47
N ARG A 337 12.05 -4.80 -17.71
CA ARG A 337 13.23 -4.59 -18.55
C ARG A 337 13.60 -3.11 -18.74
N PHE A 338 12.60 -2.23 -18.66
CA PHE A 338 12.80 -0.79 -18.87
C PHE A 338 13.01 0.00 -17.58
N LYS A 339 12.60 -0.53 -16.42
CA LYS A 339 12.53 0.25 -15.19
C LYS A 339 13.06 -0.44 -13.93
N MET A 340 13.55 -1.69 -14.02
CA MET A 340 14.07 -2.41 -12.87
C MET A 340 15.60 -2.46 -12.90
N LEU A 341 16.19 -2.11 -11.76
CA LEU A 341 17.60 -2.17 -11.47
C LEU A 341 17.87 -3.30 -10.48
N THR A 342 18.91 -4.09 -10.73
CA THR A 342 19.35 -5.09 -9.77
C THR A 342 20.29 -4.45 -8.76
N PHE A 343 20.06 -4.68 -7.48
CA PHE A 343 20.90 -4.19 -6.40
C PHE A 343 22.35 -4.64 -6.59
N GLY A 344 23.27 -3.69 -6.55
CA GLY A 344 24.70 -3.92 -6.77
C GLY A 344 25.18 -3.64 -8.20
N GLU A 345 24.26 -3.37 -9.12
CA GLU A 345 24.67 -2.92 -10.47
C GLU A 345 25.47 -1.61 -10.41
N GLY A 346 26.44 -1.53 -11.31
CA GLY A 346 27.38 -0.40 -11.35
C GLY A 346 26.80 0.89 -11.92
N THR A 347 27.62 1.92 -11.97
CA THR A 347 27.21 3.25 -12.43
C THR A 347 26.74 3.26 -13.87
N GLY A 348 27.38 2.48 -14.74
CA GLY A 348 27.02 2.41 -16.15
C GLY A 348 25.66 1.82 -16.41
N GLU A 349 25.30 0.76 -15.65
CA GLU A 349 24.00 0.12 -15.73
C GLU A 349 22.87 1.04 -15.24
N VAL A 350 23.12 1.76 -14.13
CA VAL A 350 22.18 2.76 -13.60
C VAL A 350 21.92 3.86 -14.63
N GLN A 351 22.98 4.41 -15.23
CA GLN A 351 22.87 5.46 -16.23
C GLN A 351 22.10 4.98 -17.46
N ARG A 352 22.43 3.80 -17.96
CA ARG A 352 21.76 3.17 -19.12
C ARG A 352 20.29 2.94 -18.86
N LEU A 353 19.94 2.46 -17.67
CA LEU A 353 18.53 2.26 -17.29
C LEU A 353 17.77 3.59 -17.28
N ILE A 354 18.34 4.64 -16.68
CA ILE A 354 17.71 5.97 -16.63
C ILE A 354 17.44 6.50 -18.05
N GLU A 355 18.41 6.38 -18.96
CA GLU A 355 18.27 6.82 -20.35
C GLU A 355 17.22 5.99 -21.11
N THR A 356 17.26 4.67 -20.96
CA THR A 356 16.29 3.75 -21.57
C THR A 356 14.87 4.01 -21.07
N TYR A 357 14.72 4.19 -19.77
CA TYR A 357 13.42 4.47 -19.16
C TYR A 357 12.92 5.86 -19.57
N ALA A 358 13.78 6.89 -19.58
CA ALA A 358 13.40 8.24 -20.01
C ALA A 358 12.83 8.27 -21.44
N ALA A 359 13.36 7.42 -22.34
CA ALA A 359 12.88 7.32 -23.71
C ALA A 359 11.53 6.58 -23.84
N ALA A 360 11.18 5.70 -22.90
CA ALA A 360 10.04 4.80 -23.02
C ALA A 360 8.97 4.97 -21.90
N HIS A 361 9.24 5.77 -20.86
CA HIS A 361 8.47 5.79 -19.62
C HIS A 361 6.96 5.98 -19.81
N ALA A 362 6.53 6.82 -20.73
CA ALA A 362 5.11 7.11 -20.93
C ALA A 362 4.31 5.85 -21.25
N GLN A 363 4.79 5.03 -22.21
CA GLN A 363 4.12 3.78 -22.60
C GLN A 363 4.34 2.69 -21.53
N VAL A 364 5.55 2.56 -21.03
CA VAL A 364 5.90 1.56 -19.99
C VAL A 364 5.05 1.73 -18.74
N ASP A 365 4.80 2.97 -18.30
CA ASP A 365 3.98 3.23 -17.11
C ASP A 365 2.49 3.03 -17.37
N ILE A 366 2.01 3.28 -18.59
CA ILE A 366 0.64 2.93 -19.00
C ILE A 366 0.46 1.41 -18.96
N ASP A 367 1.35 0.65 -19.60
CA ASP A 367 1.28 -0.81 -19.68
C ASP A 367 1.36 -1.42 -18.25
N HIS A 368 2.27 -0.90 -17.42
CA HIS A 368 2.42 -1.33 -16.05
C HIS A 368 1.15 -1.05 -15.22
N ARG A 369 0.57 0.14 -15.37
CA ARG A 369 -0.66 0.51 -14.67
C ARG A 369 -1.83 -0.39 -15.07
N GLN A 370 -1.98 -0.68 -16.37
CA GLN A 370 -3.03 -1.58 -16.88
C GLN A 370 -2.84 -3.03 -16.40
N LEU A 371 -1.59 -3.46 -16.26
CA LEU A 371 -1.26 -4.80 -15.74
C LEU A 371 -1.62 -4.92 -14.26
N VAL A 372 -1.33 -3.89 -13.45
CA VAL A 372 -1.53 -3.90 -12.00
C VAL A 372 -2.99 -3.62 -11.64
N PHE A 373 -3.64 -2.63 -12.28
CA PHE A 373 -4.98 -2.18 -11.93
C PHE A 373 -6.01 -2.64 -12.95
N SER A 374 -6.86 -3.55 -12.52
CA SER A 374 -8.07 -3.91 -13.24
C SER A 374 -9.25 -4.03 -12.27
N TYR A 375 -10.45 -4.00 -12.81
CA TYR A 375 -11.67 -3.89 -12.01
C TYR A 375 -12.64 -4.99 -12.40
N ALA A 376 -13.36 -5.50 -11.42
CA ALA A 376 -14.40 -6.51 -11.62
C ALA A 376 -15.59 -5.98 -12.44
N ASP A 377 -15.77 -4.66 -12.46
CA ASP A 377 -16.84 -3.99 -13.21
C ASP A 377 -16.27 -2.77 -13.93
N THR A 378 -16.61 -2.61 -15.19
CA THR A 378 -16.13 -1.52 -16.06
C THR A 378 -16.56 -0.12 -15.62
N ALA A 379 -17.57 0.00 -14.79
CA ALA A 379 -18.02 1.28 -14.23
C ALA A 379 -17.18 1.74 -13.03
N LEU A 380 -16.49 0.83 -12.33
CA LEU A 380 -15.75 1.13 -11.09
C LEU A 380 -14.66 2.21 -11.25
N PRO A 381 -13.88 2.27 -12.35
CA PRO A 381 -12.84 3.30 -12.49
C PRO A 381 -13.35 4.73 -12.37
N SER A 382 -14.56 5.00 -12.85
CA SER A 382 -15.17 6.34 -12.83
C SER A 382 -15.90 6.66 -11.52
N GLN A 383 -16.05 5.69 -10.63
CA GLN A 383 -16.79 5.85 -9.37
C GLN A 383 -15.91 6.38 -8.25
N SER A 384 -16.51 7.14 -7.32
CA SER A 384 -15.88 7.52 -6.07
C SER A 384 -15.63 6.31 -5.18
N ALA A 385 -14.72 6.43 -4.21
CA ALA A 385 -14.41 5.35 -3.27
C ALA A 385 -15.67 4.86 -2.52
N ALA A 386 -16.56 5.76 -2.11
CA ALA A 386 -17.83 5.41 -1.48
C ALA A 386 -18.76 4.62 -2.41
N GLN A 387 -18.85 4.99 -3.68
CA GLN A 387 -19.63 4.24 -4.68
C GLN A 387 -19.03 2.85 -4.94
N ARG A 388 -17.69 2.75 -4.98
CA ARG A 388 -16.97 1.44 -5.08
C ARG A 388 -17.26 0.56 -3.87
N PHE A 389 -17.34 1.13 -2.66
CA PHE A 389 -17.74 0.39 -1.47
C PHE A 389 -19.20 -0.06 -1.53
N ALA A 390 -20.10 0.79 -1.98
CA ALA A 390 -21.50 0.43 -2.19
C ALA A 390 -21.67 -0.69 -3.24
N TRP A 391 -20.88 -0.64 -4.32
CA TRP A 391 -20.82 -1.71 -5.31
C TRP A 391 -20.32 -3.02 -4.69
N LEU A 392 -19.21 -2.97 -3.90
CA LEU A 392 -18.67 -4.14 -3.23
C LEU A 392 -19.72 -4.78 -2.29
N ASN A 393 -20.44 -3.99 -1.52
CA ASN A 393 -21.49 -4.52 -0.64
C ASN A 393 -22.59 -5.24 -1.41
N ARG A 394 -23.02 -4.74 -2.58
CA ARG A 394 -23.97 -5.46 -3.46
C ARG A 394 -23.33 -6.74 -4.00
N TYR A 395 -22.11 -6.66 -4.50
CA TYR A 395 -21.37 -7.83 -4.99
C TYR A 395 -21.29 -8.94 -3.96
N LEU A 396 -20.97 -8.63 -2.70
CA LEU A 396 -20.92 -9.60 -1.59
C LEU A 396 -22.29 -10.19 -1.26
N GLN A 397 -23.39 -9.49 -1.57
CA GLN A 397 -24.74 -9.99 -1.38
C GLN A 397 -25.13 -11.00 -2.46
N ASP A 398 -24.77 -10.70 -3.69
CA ASP A 398 -25.21 -11.45 -4.86
C ASP A 398 -24.35 -12.71 -5.09
N ASN A 399 -23.08 -12.68 -4.65
CA ASN A 399 -22.11 -13.76 -4.86
C ASN A 399 -21.90 -14.59 -3.59
N THR A 400 -22.84 -15.48 -3.30
CA THR A 400 -22.74 -16.41 -2.16
C THR A 400 -22.46 -17.85 -2.60
N TYR A 401 -21.72 -18.04 -3.68
CA TYR A 401 -21.47 -19.33 -4.33
C TYR A 401 -20.88 -20.41 -3.41
N TRP A 402 -20.23 -20.02 -2.34
CA TRP A 402 -19.58 -20.89 -1.34
C TRP A 402 -20.53 -21.31 -0.19
N ARG A 403 -21.76 -20.85 -0.19
CA ARG A 403 -22.81 -21.26 0.75
C ARG A 403 -23.76 -22.22 0.05
N PRO A 404 -24.06 -23.38 0.67
CA PRO A 404 -25.09 -24.29 0.18
C PRO A 404 -26.45 -23.61 0.19
#